data_4d68b92d5a5a8f9ea197f1d33fd678b7
#
_entry.id   4d68b92d5a5a8f9ea197f1d33fd678b7
#
_cell.length_a   1.000
_cell.length_b   1.000
_cell.length_c   1.000
_cell.angle_alpha   90.00
_cell.angle_beta   90.00
_cell.angle_gamma   90.00
#
_symmetry.space_group_name_H-M   'P 1'
#
loop_
_entity.id
_entity.type
_entity.pdbx_description
1 polymer ?
#
loop_
_entity_poly.entity_id
_entity_poly.type
_entity_poly.pdbx_seq_one_letter_code
_entity_poly.pdbx_strand_id
1 'polypeptide(L)'
;ILAHFFIKGCEWVKGGNCYSGDGQHYQNILLAGIGEDGNEATNEVTYLVLDILEELNIGDFPTTVRLNRNTPEKLLRRVCEVIRYGGGAVAVYCEDVVLRALTDFGYPREEAVRFANDGCWEVQIPGKTNFGYLPFDALQILQHRTLRDYGGDVAFASFDDLYAAFAGDLAGAVREMADVLCGEFAGRRADGTWQWNPKPPCTVISLFEEDCIGRGLSYYEGGAVYNIRSPHIGGIADTVNSLYAIRKLVFD
;
A
#
# COMPACT_ATOMS: atom_id res chain seq x y z
N ILE A 1 19.16 -22.49 -2.20
CA ILE A 1 19.52 -21.23 -1.49
C ILE A 1 18.32 -20.32 -1.40
N LEU A 2 17.64 -19.97 -2.50
CA LEU A 2 16.46 -19.06 -2.46
C LEU A 2 15.33 -19.58 -1.58
N ALA A 3 14.96 -20.85 -1.66
CA ALA A 3 13.94 -21.44 -0.79
C ALA A 3 14.30 -21.29 0.70
N HIS A 4 15.57 -21.50 1.06
CA HIS A 4 16.05 -21.29 2.43
C HIS A 4 15.93 -19.82 2.87
N PHE A 5 16.11 -18.86 1.96
CA PHE A 5 15.90 -17.45 2.25
C PHE A 5 14.43 -17.17 2.64
N PHE A 6 13.47 -17.70 1.88
CA PHE A 6 12.05 -17.57 2.20
C PHE A 6 11.68 -18.27 3.50
N ILE A 7 12.15 -19.52 3.71
CA ILE A 7 11.93 -20.26 4.97
C ILE A 7 12.52 -19.49 6.16
N LYS A 8 13.72 -18.92 6.00
CA LYS A 8 14.38 -18.14 7.05
C LYS A 8 13.59 -16.89 7.42
N GLY A 9 12.96 -16.24 6.45
CA GLY A 9 12.08 -15.11 6.70
C GLY A 9 10.89 -15.45 7.58
N CYS A 10 10.38 -16.68 7.51
CA CYS A 10 9.25 -17.14 8.31
C CYS A 10 9.63 -17.57 9.74
N GLU A 11 10.92 -17.68 10.08
CA GLU A 11 11.36 -18.13 11.41
C GLU A 11 11.21 -17.08 12.53
N TRP A 12 11.01 -15.83 12.18
CA TRP A 12 10.91 -14.76 13.14
C TRP A 12 9.53 -14.70 13.75
N VAL A 13 9.39 -15.32 14.91
CA VAL A 13 8.19 -15.15 15.73
C VAL A 13 8.35 -13.87 16.54
N LYS A 14 7.49 -12.89 16.34
CA LYS A 14 7.39 -11.78 17.28
C LYS A 14 7.07 -12.33 18.66
N GLY A 15 7.99 -12.17 19.61
CA GLY A 15 7.76 -12.53 21.01
C GLY A 15 6.54 -11.80 21.57
N GLY A 16 5.58 -12.55 22.05
CA GLY A 16 4.29 -12.05 22.53
C GLY A 16 3.15 -12.71 21.77
N ASN A 17 1.99 -12.79 22.33
CA ASN A 17 0.77 -13.48 21.90
C ASN A 17 0.53 -13.55 20.38
N CYS A 18 1.36 -14.28 19.67
CA CYS A 18 1.24 -14.51 18.25
C CYS A 18 0.25 -15.63 18.00
N TYR A 19 -1.01 -15.30 17.88
CA TYR A 19 -2.02 -16.23 17.41
C TYR A 19 -2.03 -16.41 15.89
N SER A 20 -1.37 -15.54 15.15
CA SER A 20 -1.02 -15.74 13.75
C SER A 20 0.45 -16.13 13.71
N GLY A 21 0.78 -17.34 13.39
CA GLY A 21 2.15 -17.86 13.36
C GLY A 21 3.13 -17.12 12.42
N ASP A 22 2.73 -16.02 11.84
CA ASP A 22 3.46 -15.28 10.85
C ASP A 22 3.97 -13.98 11.45
N GLY A 23 5.22 -13.95 11.80
CA GLY A 23 5.91 -12.70 12.04
C GLY A 23 6.12 -11.97 10.73
N GLN A 24 5.08 -11.39 10.15
CA GLN A 24 5.23 -10.58 8.95
C GLN A 24 6.24 -9.47 9.20
N HIS A 25 7.37 -9.55 8.50
CA HIS A 25 8.44 -8.56 8.62
C HIS A 25 8.30 -7.45 7.60
N TYR A 26 7.31 -7.56 6.70
CA TYR A 26 7.05 -6.63 5.60
C TYR A 26 8.28 -6.38 4.73
N GLN A 27 9.17 -7.36 4.63
CA GLN A 27 10.30 -7.34 3.72
C GLN A 27 9.81 -7.73 2.34
N ASN A 28 9.47 -6.75 1.53
CA ASN A 28 8.86 -7.00 0.25
C ASN A 28 9.86 -7.44 -0.81
N ILE A 29 9.49 -8.43 -1.59
CA ILE A 29 10.23 -8.89 -2.77
C ILE A 29 9.50 -8.39 -4.01
N LEU A 30 10.24 -7.68 -4.85
CA LEU A 30 9.71 -7.13 -6.09
C LEU A 30 10.29 -7.89 -7.29
N LEU A 31 9.42 -8.34 -8.17
CA LEU A 31 9.78 -9.12 -9.35
C LEU A 31 9.40 -8.42 -10.64
N ALA A 32 10.19 -8.63 -11.69
CA ALA A 32 9.93 -8.16 -13.05
C ALA A 32 9.81 -6.64 -13.16
N GLY A 33 9.09 -6.17 -14.16
CA GLY A 33 8.90 -4.74 -14.44
C GLY A 33 9.96 -4.15 -15.35
N ILE A 34 9.92 -2.84 -15.53
CA ILE A 34 10.89 -2.11 -16.34
C ILE A 34 12.10 -1.75 -15.47
N GLY A 35 13.29 -2.17 -15.90
CA GLY A 35 14.54 -1.82 -15.29
C GLY A 35 14.97 -0.36 -15.57
N GLU A 36 16.06 0.07 -14.94
CA GLU A 36 16.61 1.41 -15.14
C GLU A 36 17.07 1.67 -16.60
N ASP A 37 17.41 0.59 -17.29
CA ASP A 37 17.76 0.60 -18.72
C ASP A 37 16.56 0.70 -19.66
N GLY A 38 15.34 0.73 -19.11
CA GLY A 38 14.09 0.78 -19.86
C GLY A 38 13.62 -0.56 -20.44
N ASN A 39 14.33 -1.65 -20.16
CA ASN A 39 14.00 -2.99 -20.63
C ASN A 39 13.16 -3.77 -19.60
N GLU A 40 12.41 -4.75 -20.08
CA GLU A 40 11.69 -5.70 -19.24
C GLU A 40 12.70 -6.56 -18.45
N ALA A 41 12.59 -6.58 -17.12
CA ALA A 41 13.54 -7.19 -16.20
C ALA A 41 13.20 -8.65 -15.83
N THR A 42 12.17 -9.23 -16.41
CA THR A 42 11.83 -10.64 -16.19
C THR A 42 13.01 -11.55 -16.55
N ASN A 43 13.38 -12.42 -15.64
CA ASN A 43 14.50 -13.34 -15.81
C ASN A 43 14.22 -14.69 -15.12
N GLU A 44 15.17 -15.62 -15.17
CA GLU A 44 15.01 -16.96 -14.58
C GLU A 44 14.76 -16.93 -13.07
N VAL A 45 15.33 -15.97 -12.34
CA VAL A 45 15.11 -15.83 -10.91
C VAL A 45 13.66 -15.44 -10.60
N THR A 46 13.02 -14.65 -11.48
CA THR A 46 11.60 -14.32 -11.37
C THR A 46 10.73 -15.58 -11.32
N TYR A 47 10.97 -16.52 -12.24
CA TYR A 47 10.23 -17.78 -12.26
C TYR A 47 10.56 -18.68 -11.08
N LEU A 48 11.84 -18.75 -10.71
CA LEU A 48 12.28 -19.56 -9.58
C LEU A 48 11.65 -19.09 -8.25
N VAL A 49 11.51 -17.79 -8.05
CA VAL A 49 10.81 -17.26 -6.87
C VAL A 49 9.33 -17.65 -6.88
N LEU A 50 8.67 -17.53 -8.03
CA LEU A 50 7.26 -17.94 -8.17
C LEU A 50 7.07 -19.44 -7.91
N ASP A 51 8.00 -20.29 -8.37
CA ASP A 51 7.99 -21.74 -8.10
C ASP A 51 8.14 -22.05 -6.61
N ILE A 52 9.02 -21.32 -5.92
CA ILE A 52 9.23 -21.44 -4.47
C ILE A 52 7.98 -21.04 -3.69
N LEU A 53 7.35 -19.93 -4.07
CA LEU A 53 6.11 -19.47 -3.41
C LEU A 53 4.98 -20.48 -3.56
N GLU A 54 4.83 -21.09 -4.74
CA GLU A 54 3.86 -22.13 -4.98
C GLU A 54 4.14 -23.39 -4.15
N GLU A 55 5.40 -23.85 -4.18
CA GLU A 55 5.81 -25.10 -3.50
C GLU A 55 5.72 -25.00 -1.99
N LEU A 56 6.18 -23.88 -1.43
CA LEU A 56 6.21 -23.68 0.02
C LEU A 56 4.90 -23.14 0.59
N ASN A 57 4.07 -22.51 -0.24
CA ASN A 57 2.81 -21.86 0.14
C ASN A 57 2.96 -20.95 1.38
N ILE A 58 4.03 -20.17 1.41
CA ILE A 58 4.33 -19.23 2.50
C ILE A 58 3.91 -17.82 2.10
N GLY A 59 3.27 -17.12 3.04
CA GLY A 59 2.80 -15.74 2.81
C GLY A 59 3.77 -14.67 3.27
N ASP A 60 4.88 -15.06 3.91
CA ASP A 60 5.89 -14.11 4.36
C ASP A 60 6.97 -13.89 3.31
N PHE A 61 7.56 -12.76 3.35
CA PHE A 61 8.00 -11.90 2.28
C PHE A 61 6.85 -11.64 1.29
N PRO A 62 6.00 -10.65 1.53
CA PRO A 62 5.04 -10.20 0.54
C PRO A 62 5.75 -10.02 -0.80
N THR A 63 5.35 -10.78 -1.79
CA THR A 63 5.98 -10.75 -3.10
C THR A 63 5.07 -10.06 -4.09
N THR A 64 5.63 -9.13 -4.85
CA THR A 64 4.89 -8.35 -5.83
C THR A 64 5.51 -8.53 -7.21
N VAL A 65 4.66 -8.67 -8.22
CA VAL A 65 5.09 -8.70 -9.62
C VAL A 65 4.64 -7.43 -10.31
N ARG A 66 5.57 -6.72 -10.94
CA ARG A 66 5.29 -5.55 -11.76
C ARG A 66 4.98 -6.01 -13.18
N LEU A 67 3.74 -5.80 -13.60
CA LEU A 67 3.28 -6.16 -14.95
C LEU A 67 3.04 -4.91 -15.78
N ASN A 68 3.55 -4.93 -17.01
CA ASN A 68 3.41 -3.86 -17.98
C ASN A 68 3.04 -4.43 -19.36
N ARG A 69 2.87 -3.56 -20.35
CA ARG A 69 2.50 -3.97 -21.72
C ARG A 69 3.53 -4.87 -22.42
N ASN A 70 4.79 -4.88 -21.96
CA ASN A 70 5.88 -5.68 -22.53
C ASN A 70 6.13 -6.95 -21.74
N THR A 71 5.38 -7.20 -20.67
CA THR A 71 5.54 -8.39 -19.83
C THR A 71 5.35 -9.66 -20.68
N PRO A 72 6.28 -10.63 -20.61
CA PRO A 72 6.15 -11.89 -21.35
C PRO A 72 4.88 -12.65 -20.97
N GLU A 73 4.16 -13.16 -21.95
CA GLU A 73 2.94 -13.96 -21.71
C GLU A 73 3.20 -15.16 -20.77
N LYS A 74 4.39 -15.76 -20.86
CA LYS A 74 4.81 -16.82 -19.95
C LYS A 74 4.76 -16.37 -18.48
N LEU A 75 5.19 -15.15 -18.19
CA LEU A 75 5.13 -14.60 -16.83
C LEU A 75 3.69 -14.36 -16.39
N LEU A 76 2.86 -13.77 -17.25
CA LEU A 76 1.45 -13.55 -16.94
C LEU A 76 0.74 -14.87 -16.57
N ARG A 77 0.96 -15.92 -17.35
CA ARG A 77 0.40 -17.25 -17.06
C ARG A 77 0.91 -17.79 -15.74
N ARG A 78 2.22 -17.72 -15.50
CA ARG A 78 2.83 -18.23 -14.27
C ARG A 78 2.32 -17.50 -13.01
N VAL A 79 2.18 -16.20 -13.06
CA VAL A 79 1.61 -15.39 -11.97
C VAL A 79 0.17 -15.82 -11.67
N CYS A 80 -0.66 -16.00 -12.71
CA CYS A 80 -2.04 -16.48 -12.54
C CYS A 80 -2.10 -17.87 -11.91
N GLU A 81 -1.19 -18.77 -12.29
CA GLU A 81 -1.08 -20.11 -11.70
C GLU A 81 -0.79 -20.05 -10.21
N VAL A 82 0.20 -19.25 -9.81
CA VAL A 82 0.59 -19.11 -8.40
C VAL A 82 -0.52 -18.46 -7.57
N ILE A 83 -1.16 -17.40 -8.06
CA ILE A 83 -2.26 -16.72 -7.35
C ILE A 83 -3.43 -17.68 -7.06
N ARG A 84 -3.67 -18.66 -7.90
CA ARG A 84 -4.75 -19.66 -7.68
C ARG A 84 -4.62 -20.44 -6.38
N TYR A 85 -3.41 -20.60 -5.86
CA TYR A 85 -3.19 -21.31 -4.60
C TYR A 85 -3.64 -20.49 -3.37
N GLY A 86 -3.92 -19.22 -3.55
CA GLY A 86 -4.37 -18.33 -2.46
C GLY A 86 -3.23 -17.84 -1.59
N GLY A 87 -3.54 -17.53 -0.34
CA GLY A 87 -2.55 -17.10 0.65
C GLY A 87 -2.09 -15.65 0.53
N GLY A 88 -2.47 -14.91 -0.52
CA GLY A 88 -2.07 -13.52 -0.71
C GLY A 88 -0.57 -13.32 -0.96
N ALA A 89 0.15 -14.40 -1.27
CA ALA A 89 1.61 -14.39 -1.40
C ALA A 89 2.12 -13.54 -2.56
N VAL A 90 1.32 -13.38 -3.62
CA VAL A 90 1.70 -12.62 -4.81
C VAL A 90 0.68 -11.52 -5.09
N ALA A 91 1.13 -10.28 -5.00
CA ALA A 91 0.39 -9.12 -5.47
C ALA A 91 0.84 -8.72 -6.87
N VAL A 92 0.01 -7.96 -7.57
CA VAL A 92 0.29 -7.52 -8.94
C VAL A 92 0.12 -6.00 -9.03
N TYR A 93 1.15 -5.33 -9.54
CA TYR A 93 1.04 -3.94 -9.96
C TYR A 93 0.86 -3.83 -11.48
N CYS A 94 -0.08 -3.00 -11.88
CA CYS A 94 -0.11 -2.47 -13.24
C CYS A 94 0.92 -1.34 -13.33
N GLU A 95 2.14 -1.68 -13.71
CA GLU A 95 3.28 -0.78 -13.72
C GLU A 95 3.06 0.47 -14.57
N ASP A 96 2.43 0.33 -15.74
CA ASP A 96 2.12 1.46 -16.61
C ASP A 96 1.22 2.51 -15.91
N VAL A 97 0.30 2.05 -15.06
CA VAL A 97 -0.58 2.93 -14.27
C VAL A 97 0.18 3.58 -13.13
N VAL A 98 0.99 2.80 -12.40
CA VAL A 98 1.79 3.31 -11.27
C VAL A 98 2.79 4.35 -11.75
N LEU A 99 3.53 4.08 -12.82
CA LEU A 99 4.51 5.02 -13.37
C LEU A 99 3.87 6.32 -13.83
N ARG A 100 2.70 6.24 -14.48
CA ARG A 100 1.95 7.43 -14.86
C ARG A 100 1.51 8.21 -13.63
N ALA A 101 0.92 7.54 -12.64
CA ALA A 101 0.46 8.19 -11.42
C ALA A 101 1.60 8.89 -10.67
N LEU A 102 2.75 8.24 -10.51
CA LEU A 102 3.92 8.85 -9.87
C LEU A 102 4.42 10.09 -10.63
N THR A 103 4.53 10.01 -11.96
CA THR A 103 4.97 11.14 -12.77
C THR A 103 3.96 12.30 -12.76
N ASP A 104 2.67 11.99 -12.80
CA ASP A 104 1.60 13.00 -12.69
C ASP A 104 1.59 13.65 -11.29
N PHE A 105 2.02 12.91 -10.27
CA PHE A 105 2.18 13.42 -8.90
C PHE A 105 3.46 14.26 -8.70
N GLY A 106 4.36 14.28 -9.68
CA GLY A 106 5.56 15.12 -9.70
C GLY A 106 6.88 14.38 -9.44
N TYR A 107 6.88 13.05 -9.39
CA TYR A 107 8.14 12.30 -9.30
C TYR A 107 8.90 12.35 -10.63
N PRO A 108 10.23 12.56 -10.62
CA PRO A 108 11.06 12.37 -11.81
C PRO A 108 10.91 10.96 -12.38
N ARG A 109 10.86 10.83 -13.69
CA ARG A 109 10.67 9.53 -14.36
C ARG A 109 11.74 8.51 -13.97
N GLU A 110 12.97 8.94 -13.87
CA GLU A 110 14.14 8.13 -13.48
C GLU A 110 14.04 7.59 -12.05
N GLU A 111 13.32 8.26 -11.18
CA GLU A 111 13.04 7.78 -9.83
C GLU A 111 11.76 6.92 -9.81
N ALA A 112 10.73 7.35 -10.52
CA ALA A 112 9.48 6.60 -10.58
C ALA A 112 9.67 5.16 -11.05
N VAL A 113 10.58 4.89 -12.01
CA VAL A 113 10.85 3.53 -12.49
C VAL A 113 11.45 2.61 -11.41
N ARG A 114 12.01 3.18 -10.36
CA ARG A 114 12.58 2.44 -9.22
C ARG A 114 11.56 2.12 -8.13
N PHE A 115 10.30 2.42 -8.35
CA PHE A 115 9.30 2.19 -7.33
C PHE A 115 9.30 0.74 -6.85
N ALA A 116 9.12 0.58 -5.57
CA ALA A 116 8.85 -0.69 -4.93
C ALA A 116 7.61 -0.55 -4.04
N ASN A 117 7.24 -1.62 -3.40
CA ASN A 117 6.18 -1.60 -2.40
C ASN A 117 6.75 -1.74 -1.00
N ASP A 118 6.02 -1.22 -0.04
CA ASP A 118 6.22 -1.45 1.38
C ASP A 118 5.02 -2.24 1.94
N GLY A 119 5.25 -3.03 2.97
CA GLY A 119 4.24 -3.71 3.78
C GLY A 119 3.03 -4.21 3.01
N CYS A 120 1.96 -3.46 3.09
CA CYS A 120 0.67 -3.76 2.48
C CYS A 120 0.54 -3.22 1.05
N TRP A 121 1.64 -3.15 0.31
CA TRP A 121 1.74 -2.73 -1.11
C TRP A 121 1.63 -1.23 -1.36
N GLU A 122 2.03 -0.39 -0.42
CA GLU A 122 2.20 1.03 -0.62
C GLU A 122 3.37 1.29 -1.58
N VAL A 123 3.12 2.14 -2.59
CA VAL A 123 4.15 2.47 -3.58
C VAL A 123 5.13 3.47 -3.01
N GLN A 124 6.41 3.15 -3.04
CA GLN A 124 7.50 3.96 -2.51
C GLN A 124 8.71 3.99 -3.44
N ILE A 125 9.60 4.94 -3.23
CA ILE A 125 10.94 4.95 -3.79
C ILE A 125 11.90 4.49 -2.68
N PRO A 126 12.46 3.28 -2.77
CA PRO A 126 13.33 2.72 -1.73
C PRO A 126 14.50 3.63 -1.38
N GLY A 127 14.77 3.79 -0.09
CA GLY A 127 15.85 4.63 0.41
C GLY A 127 15.62 6.14 0.27
N LYS A 128 14.43 6.57 -0.19
CA LYS A 128 14.08 7.98 -0.38
C LYS A 128 12.77 8.40 0.25
N THR A 129 11.98 7.44 0.75
CA THR A 129 10.61 7.71 1.19
C THR A 129 10.42 7.51 2.69
N ASN A 130 10.10 8.59 3.38
CA ASN A 130 9.48 8.52 4.71
C ASN A 130 7.98 8.29 4.53
N PHE A 131 7.52 7.15 5.00
CA PHE A 131 6.14 6.71 4.85
C PHE A 131 5.41 6.67 6.19
N GLY A 132 4.15 7.07 6.17
CA GLY A 132 3.20 6.88 7.24
C GLY A 132 1.79 6.74 6.70
N TYR A 133 0.92 6.04 7.42
CA TYR A 133 -0.44 5.82 6.98
C TYR A 133 -1.44 5.94 8.13
N LEU A 134 -2.69 6.22 7.76
CA LEU A 134 -3.85 6.15 8.63
C LEU A 134 -4.88 5.23 7.99
N PRO A 135 -5.17 4.07 8.60
CA PRO A 135 -6.20 3.17 8.10
C PRO A 135 -7.59 3.67 8.47
N PHE A 136 -8.55 3.44 7.57
CA PHE A 136 -9.97 3.59 7.83
C PHE A 136 -10.77 2.56 7.04
N ASP A 137 -11.96 2.26 7.50
CA ASP A 137 -12.79 1.22 6.93
C ASP A 137 -14.04 1.81 6.28
N ALA A 138 -14.16 1.64 4.96
CA ALA A 138 -15.29 2.12 4.19
C ALA A 138 -16.61 1.44 4.58
N LEU A 139 -16.55 0.16 5.00
CA LEU A 139 -17.74 -0.55 5.47
C LEU A 139 -18.24 0.02 6.79
N GLN A 140 -17.34 0.35 7.72
CA GLN A 140 -17.72 1.03 8.96
C GLN A 140 -18.32 2.41 8.71
N ILE A 141 -17.81 3.15 7.72
CA ILE A 141 -18.41 4.44 7.32
C ILE A 141 -19.83 4.22 6.80
N LEU A 142 -20.03 3.26 5.90
CA LEU A 142 -21.36 2.92 5.40
C LEU A 142 -22.29 2.54 6.56
N GLN A 143 -21.85 1.66 7.47
CA GLN A 143 -22.65 1.16 8.57
C GLN A 143 -22.97 2.25 9.60
N HIS A 144 -21.92 2.91 10.13
CA HIS A 144 -22.09 3.79 11.30
C HIS A 144 -22.52 5.20 10.93
N ARG A 145 -22.02 5.76 9.81
CA ARG A 145 -22.36 7.13 9.41
C ARG A 145 -23.56 7.15 8.51
N THR A 146 -23.54 6.43 7.40
CA THR A 146 -24.61 6.50 6.39
C THR A 146 -25.87 5.78 6.85
N LEU A 147 -25.76 4.55 7.34
CA LEU A 147 -26.88 3.73 7.78
C LEU A 147 -27.19 3.88 9.29
N ARG A 148 -26.40 4.67 10.04
CA ARG A 148 -26.59 4.96 11.47
C ARG A 148 -26.85 3.72 12.32
N ASP A 149 -26.03 2.67 12.10
CA ASP A 149 -26.18 1.37 12.77
C ASP A 149 -27.55 0.73 12.62
N TYR A 150 -28.21 0.99 11.50
CA TYR A 150 -29.59 0.55 11.21
C TYR A 150 -30.62 1.07 12.22
N GLY A 151 -30.29 2.15 12.93
CA GLY A 151 -31.17 2.77 13.93
C GLY A 151 -32.24 3.64 13.30
N GLY A 152 -33.44 3.22 13.43
CA GLY A 152 -34.74 3.85 13.38
C GLY A 152 -35.13 4.67 12.14
N ASP A 153 -34.56 5.81 11.91
CA ASP A 153 -35.13 6.82 10.99
C ASP A 153 -34.29 7.09 9.74
N VAL A 154 -33.46 6.12 9.32
CA VAL A 154 -32.70 6.28 8.07
C VAL A 154 -33.54 5.76 6.90
N ALA A 155 -34.04 6.70 6.09
CA ALA A 155 -34.76 6.40 4.87
C ALA A 155 -34.17 7.16 3.70
N PHE A 156 -33.94 6.47 2.61
CA PHE A 156 -33.50 7.06 1.34
C PHE A 156 -34.60 6.85 0.30
N ALA A 157 -34.89 7.87 -0.49
CA ALA A 157 -35.91 7.79 -1.52
C ALA A 157 -35.43 6.94 -2.72
N SER A 158 -34.15 6.88 -2.96
CA SER A 158 -33.53 6.10 -4.04
C SER A 158 -32.16 5.56 -3.63
N PHE A 159 -31.63 4.59 -4.39
CA PHE A 159 -30.25 4.13 -4.24
C PHE A 159 -29.25 5.26 -4.49
N ASP A 160 -29.53 6.15 -5.43
CA ASP A 160 -28.63 7.27 -5.73
C ASP A 160 -28.54 8.24 -4.55
N ASP A 161 -29.62 8.47 -3.81
CA ASP A 161 -29.60 9.29 -2.59
C ASP A 161 -28.74 8.63 -1.49
N LEU A 162 -28.89 7.32 -1.29
CA LEU A 162 -28.05 6.56 -0.37
C LEU A 162 -26.59 6.63 -0.78
N TYR A 163 -26.29 6.40 -2.04
CA TYR A 163 -24.93 6.42 -2.56
C TYR A 163 -24.29 7.81 -2.44
N ALA A 164 -25.05 8.88 -2.71
CA ALA A 164 -24.57 10.24 -2.53
C ALA A 164 -24.28 10.57 -1.06
N ALA A 165 -25.11 10.10 -0.13
CA ALA A 165 -24.87 10.23 1.31
C ALA A 165 -23.59 9.50 1.72
N PHE A 166 -23.43 8.24 1.30
CA PHE A 166 -22.21 7.46 1.56
C PHE A 166 -20.96 8.14 0.99
N ALA A 167 -21.00 8.62 -0.24
CA ALA A 167 -19.89 9.32 -0.85
C ALA A 167 -19.53 10.62 -0.07
N GLY A 168 -20.54 11.33 0.45
CA GLY A 168 -20.35 12.49 1.31
C GLY A 168 -19.69 12.14 2.63
N ASP A 169 -20.15 11.08 3.29
CA ASP A 169 -19.58 10.58 4.56
C ASP A 169 -18.14 10.10 4.38
N LEU A 170 -17.85 9.39 3.28
CA LEU A 170 -16.52 8.94 2.91
C LEU A 170 -15.57 10.13 2.68
N ALA A 171 -16.01 11.12 1.92
CA ALA A 171 -15.25 12.36 1.70
C ALA A 171 -15.03 13.14 3.00
N GLY A 172 -16.00 13.11 3.93
CA GLY A 172 -15.88 13.66 5.28
C GLY A 172 -14.77 12.97 6.07
N ALA A 173 -14.76 11.65 6.10
CA ALA A 173 -13.74 10.85 6.77
C ALA A 173 -12.32 11.11 6.21
N VAL A 174 -12.19 11.23 4.90
CA VAL A 174 -10.90 11.56 4.27
C VAL A 174 -10.42 12.96 4.70
N ARG A 175 -11.31 13.95 4.78
CA ARG A 175 -10.95 15.28 5.27
C ARG A 175 -10.51 15.27 6.74
N GLU A 176 -11.25 14.57 7.60
CA GLU A 176 -10.88 14.40 9.02
C GLU A 176 -9.48 13.78 9.16
N MET A 177 -9.16 12.79 8.35
CA MET A 177 -7.82 12.19 8.35
C MET A 177 -6.75 13.12 7.82
N ALA A 178 -7.04 13.89 6.77
CA ALA A 178 -6.11 14.90 6.29
C ALA A 178 -5.80 15.94 7.36
N ASP A 179 -6.80 16.34 8.15
CA ASP A 179 -6.60 17.26 9.28
C ASP A 179 -5.71 16.64 10.38
N VAL A 180 -5.90 15.35 10.69
CA VAL A 180 -5.03 14.61 11.63
C VAL A 180 -3.60 14.58 11.12
N LEU A 181 -3.40 14.27 9.84
CA LEU A 181 -2.08 14.22 9.21
C LEU A 181 -1.41 15.61 9.17
N CYS A 182 -2.18 16.65 8.88
CA CYS A 182 -1.71 18.04 8.96
C CYS A 182 -1.28 18.44 10.35
N GLY A 183 -1.85 17.84 11.39
CA GLY A 183 -1.44 18.01 12.79
C GLY A 183 -0.03 17.50 13.12
N GLU A 184 0.59 16.72 12.24
CA GLU A 184 2.00 16.34 12.38
C GLU A 184 2.97 17.47 12.09
N PHE A 185 2.51 18.58 11.51
CA PHE A 185 3.36 19.71 11.12
C PHE A 185 3.21 20.88 12.08
N ALA A 186 4.35 21.47 12.46
CA ALA A 186 4.40 22.71 13.24
C ALA A 186 4.21 23.97 12.38
N GLY A 187 4.31 23.84 11.04
CA GLY A 187 4.20 24.95 10.11
C GLY A 187 5.10 24.79 8.89
N ARG A 188 5.48 25.90 8.27
CA ARG A 188 6.41 25.93 7.13
C ARG A 188 7.72 26.63 7.53
N ARG A 189 8.84 26.12 7.01
CA ARG A 189 10.15 26.77 7.09
C ARG A 189 10.23 27.95 6.12
N ALA A 190 11.26 28.76 6.27
CA ALA A 190 11.50 29.92 5.39
C ALA A 190 11.69 29.55 3.92
N ASP A 191 12.16 28.35 3.62
CA ASP A 191 12.31 27.78 2.28
C ASP A 191 11.01 27.20 1.72
N GLY A 192 9.90 27.30 2.45
CA GLY A 192 8.58 26.79 2.06
C GLY A 192 8.36 25.31 2.38
N THR A 193 9.35 24.58 2.86
CA THR A 193 9.20 23.17 3.26
C THR A 193 8.41 23.04 4.56
N TRP A 194 7.74 21.91 4.75
CA TRP A 194 7.02 21.63 5.99
C TRP A 194 7.98 21.38 7.14
N GLN A 195 7.72 22.01 8.25
CA GLN A 195 8.40 21.74 9.53
C GLN A 195 7.57 20.74 10.32
N TRP A 196 8.15 19.61 10.63
CA TRP A 196 7.53 18.58 11.44
C TRP A 196 7.54 18.95 12.92
N ASN A 197 6.53 18.51 13.63
CA ASN A 197 6.57 18.54 15.08
C ASN A 197 7.75 17.70 15.60
N PRO A 198 8.43 18.14 16.66
CA PRO A 198 9.54 17.37 17.23
C PRO A 198 9.12 15.95 17.58
N LYS A 199 9.89 14.98 17.12
CA LYS A 199 9.73 13.56 17.46
C LYS A 199 11.07 13.00 17.94
N PRO A 200 11.07 11.88 18.70
CA PRO A 200 12.31 11.21 19.03
C PRO A 200 13.12 10.88 17.77
N PRO A 201 14.45 11.04 17.78
CA PRO A 201 15.25 10.78 16.59
C PRO A 201 15.19 9.31 16.19
N CYS A 202 15.06 9.06 14.90
CA CYS A 202 15.10 7.73 14.31
C CYS A 202 16.45 7.51 13.62
N THR A 203 17.50 7.30 14.42
CA THR A 203 18.89 7.35 13.95
C THR A 203 19.21 6.24 12.96
N VAL A 204 18.79 5.00 13.25
CA VAL A 204 19.14 3.84 12.42
C VAL A 204 18.54 3.95 11.03
N ILE A 205 17.24 4.21 10.93
CA ILE A 205 16.57 4.35 9.63
C ILE A 205 17.14 5.54 8.85
N SER A 206 17.41 6.65 9.54
CA SER A 206 17.97 7.86 8.91
C SER A 206 19.33 7.62 8.23
N LEU A 207 20.08 6.58 8.62
CA LEU A 207 21.34 6.22 7.96
C LEU A 207 21.12 5.59 6.57
N PHE A 208 19.94 5.03 6.31
CA PHE A 208 19.61 4.35 5.06
C PHE A 208 18.69 5.17 4.14
N GLU A 209 18.23 6.32 4.63
CA GLU A 209 17.39 7.23 3.85
C GLU A 209 18.20 8.39 3.29
N GLU A 210 18.11 8.57 1.98
CA GLU A 210 18.78 9.64 1.27
C GLU A 210 18.35 11.02 1.81
N ASP A 211 19.25 11.97 1.83
CA ASP A 211 19.13 13.34 2.33
C ASP A 211 19.06 13.50 3.86
N CYS A 212 18.70 12.50 4.64
CA CYS A 212 18.62 12.64 6.11
C CYS A 212 19.93 13.18 6.71
N ILE A 213 21.08 12.57 6.36
CA ILE A 213 22.38 12.98 6.87
C ILE A 213 22.76 14.37 6.33
N GLY A 214 22.62 14.58 5.03
CA GLY A 214 22.98 15.84 4.36
C GLY A 214 22.18 17.04 4.88
N ARG A 215 20.93 16.81 5.25
CA ARG A 215 20.01 17.85 5.79
C ARG A 215 20.11 17.97 7.30
N GLY A 216 20.77 17.04 8.00
CA GLY A 216 20.81 17.00 9.44
C GLY A 216 19.43 16.82 10.10
N LEU A 217 18.51 16.12 9.42
CA LEU A 217 17.16 15.85 9.88
C LEU A 217 16.94 14.34 9.97
N SER A 218 16.28 13.89 11.03
CA SER A 218 15.93 12.49 11.15
C SER A 218 14.79 12.10 10.20
N TYR A 219 14.62 10.80 10.00
CA TYR A 219 13.51 10.23 9.24
C TYR A 219 12.14 10.80 9.68
N TYR A 220 11.88 10.90 11.00
CA TYR A 220 10.64 11.44 11.53
C TYR A 220 10.54 12.98 11.52
N GLU A 221 11.62 13.67 11.16
CA GLU A 221 11.64 15.12 11.02
C GLU A 221 11.55 15.60 9.57
N GLY A 222 11.21 14.67 8.66
CA GLY A 222 11.11 14.94 7.26
C GLY A 222 12.47 15.02 6.55
N GLY A 223 13.48 14.27 7.04
CA GLY A 223 14.82 14.23 6.47
C GLY A 223 14.88 13.54 5.11
N ALA A 224 14.01 12.58 4.83
CA ALA A 224 13.95 11.87 3.55
C ALA A 224 13.57 12.79 2.38
N VAL A 225 13.91 12.37 1.16
CA VAL A 225 13.57 13.08 -0.08
C VAL A 225 12.06 13.24 -0.21
N TYR A 226 11.34 12.14 -0.09
CA TYR A 226 9.88 12.09 -0.16
C TYR A 226 9.28 11.82 1.21
N ASN A 227 8.27 12.60 1.58
CA ASN A 227 7.54 12.42 2.83
C ASN A 227 6.08 12.21 2.52
N ILE A 228 5.63 10.95 2.60
CA ILE A 228 4.30 10.52 2.19
C ILE A 228 3.45 10.20 3.41
N ARG A 229 2.20 10.64 3.38
CA ARG A 229 1.15 10.25 4.30
C ARG A 229 -0.04 9.76 3.51
N SER A 230 -0.40 8.51 3.71
CA SER A 230 -1.41 7.83 2.92
C SER A 230 -2.60 7.41 3.77
N PRO A 231 -3.81 7.84 3.43
CA PRO A 231 -5.01 7.25 3.98
C PRO A 231 -5.23 5.86 3.35
N HIS A 232 -5.32 4.83 4.18
CA HIS A 232 -5.58 3.47 3.74
C HIS A 232 -7.05 3.14 3.89
N ILE A 233 -7.71 2.85 2.78
CA ILE A 233 -9.10 2.43 2.77
C ILE A 233 -9.22 0.91 2.83
N GLY A 234 -9.81 0.39 3.92
CA GLY A 234 -10.16 -1.00 4.09
C GLY A 234 -11.63 -1.29 3.77
N GLY A 235 -12.00 -2.57 3.77
CA GLY A 235 -13.39 -3.02 3.63
C GLY A 235 -14.03 -2.74 2.27
N ILE A 236 -13.26 -2.46 1.20
CA ILE A 236 -13.80 -2.05 -0.12
C ILE A 236 -14.68 -3.15 -0.71
N ALA A 237 -14.24 -4.40 -0.72
CA ALA A 237 -15.00 -5.50 -1.31
C ALA A 237 -16.34 -5.69 -0.60
N ASP A 238 -16.34 -5.67 0.72
CA ASP A 238 -17.56 -5.82 1.52
C ASP A 238 -18.48 -4.60 1.39
N THR A 239 -17.90 -3.39 1.28
CA THR A 239 -18.67 -2.17 0.99
C THR A 239 -19.38 -2.25 -0.35
N VAL A 240 -18.67 -2.65 -1.42
CA VAL A 240 -19.25 -2.81 -2.75
C VAL A 240 -20.34 -3.87 -2.76
N ASN A 241 -20.10 -5.03 -2.15
CA ASN A 241 -21.09 -6.09 -2.03
C ASN A 241 -22.33 -5.64 -1.25
N SER A 242 -22.13 -4.90 -0.15
CA SER A 242 -23.24 -4.36 0.66
C SER A 242 -24.06 -3.33 -0.12
N LEU A 243 -23.41 -2.38 -0.79
CA LEU A 243 -24.11 -1.40 -1.64
C LEU A 243 -24.88 -2.09 -2.79
N TYR A 244 -24.27 -3.10 -3.41
CA TYR A 244 -24.94 -3.88 -4.46
C TYR A 244 -26.15 -4.63 -3.92
N ALA A 245 -26.02 -5.28 -2.76
CA ALA A 245 -27.12 -6.00 -2.12
C ALA A 245 -28.26 -5.04 -1.73
N ILE A 246 -27.95 -3.90 -1.13
CA ILE A 246 -28.93 -2.87 -0.79
C ILE A 246 -29.66 -2.40 -2.06
N ARG A 247 -28.94 -2.09 -3.12
CA ARG A 247 -29.56 -1.70 -4.38
C ARG A 247 -30.55 -2.76 -4.86
N LYS A 248 -30.12 -4.02 -4.92
CA LYS A 248 -30.92 -5.13 -5.47
C LYS A 248 -32.09 -5.58 -4.62
N LEU A 249 -31.96 -5.49 -3.31
CA LEU A 249 -32.96 -6.03 -2.38
C LEU A 249 -33.94 -4.98 -1.85
N VAL A 250 -33.57 -3.70 -1.92
CA VAL A 250 -34.35 -2.61 -1.34
C VAL A 250 -34.90 -1.67 -2.40
N PHE A 251 -34.15 -1.39 -3.48
CA PHE A 251 -34.54 -0.36 -4.46
C PHE A 251 -34.90 -0.89 -5.84
N ASP A 252 -34.35 -2.01 -6.33
CA ASP A 252 -34.69 -2.65 -7.60
C ASP A 252 -35.81 -3.72 -7.41
#